data_275c8bbcaabef832fa81b51d79915206
#
_entry.id   275c8bbcaabef832fa81b51d79915206
#
_cell.length_a   1.000
_cell.length_b   1.000
_cell.length_c   1.000
_cell.angle_alpha   90.00
_cell.angle_beta   90.00
_cell.angle_gamma   90.00
#
_symmetry.space_group_name_H-M   'P 1'
#
loop_
_entity.id
_entity.type
_entity.pdbx_description
1 polymer ?
#
loop_
_entity_poly.entity_id
_entity_poly.type
_entity_poly.pdbx_seq_one_letter_code
_entity_poly.pdbx_strand_id
1 'polypeptide(L)'
;RRQLTAQTVTRFGLGFAPDTWDSLVRAMKALGYSELELFDGGLVRHGKSGGVYDTFRNRLMFPVIDVRGNVIGFSGRILGDGEPKYMNSPETIVFSKSHNLFALNLAKKSKCGYIILAEGNIDVASLHQAGFDSAVASLGTSLTPEQARLLSRYTGEIVIAYDNDGAGQKASQRAIGILEKLEVRVRVLQMQGAKDPDEYIKTFGADAFRNLLEQSENHIDYRLGAVQRKYDLQIDEQRVAFVKEAAAVVAE
;
A
#
# COMPACT_ATOMS: atom_id res chain seq x y z
N ARG A 1 1.70 -0.63 -18.70
CA ARG A 1 0.57 -0.01 -19.38
C ARG A 1 -0.45 0.55 -18.38
N ARG A 2 0.06 1.03 -17.25
CA ARG A 2 -0.72 1.64 -16.16
C ARG A 2 -0.97 3.14 -16.38
N GLN A 3 -0.62 3.69 -17.55
CA GLN A 3 -0.92 5.07 -18.01
C GLN A 3 -0.48 6.16 -17.00
N LEU A 4 0.63 5.94 -16.28
CA LEU A 4 1.19 6.98 -15.42
C LEU A 4 1.79 8.09 -16.32
N THR A 5 1.45 9.34 -15.97
CA THR A 5 1.97 10.54 -16.68
C THR A 5 3.43 10.80 -16.31
N ALA A 6 4.15 11.53 -17.17
CA ALA A 6 5.51 11.96 -16.88
C ALA A 6 5.60 12.76 -15.56
N GLN A 7 4.58 13.58 -15.28
CA GLN A 7 4.49 14.33 -14.02
C GLN A 7 4.43 13.41 -12.81
N THR A 8 3.62 12.33 -12.86
CA THR A 8 3.53 11.32 -11.78
C THR A 8 4.84 10.58 -11.63
N VAL A 9 5.47 10.16 -12.74
CA VAL A 9 6.78 9.50 -12.73
C VAL A 9 7.81 10.37 -12.02
N THR A 10 7.89 11.65 -12.36
CA THR A 10 8.82 12.61 -11.74
C THR A 10 8.48 12.85 -10.27
N ARG A 11 7.19 13.06 -9.95
CA ARG A 11 6.73 13.33 -8.58
C ARG A 11 7.10 12.20 -7.60
N PHE A 12 6.99 10.95 -8.04
CA PHE A 12 7.32 9.78 -7.24
C PHE A 12 8.78 9.33 -7.38
N GLY A 13 9.56 9.95 -8.27
CA GLY A 13 10.95 9.55 -8.55
C GLY A 13 11.04 8.14 -9.12
N LEU A 14 10.05 7.71 -9.92
CA LEU A 14 10.02 6.34 -10.45
C LEU A 14 11.21 6.13 -11.39
N GLY A 15 11.82 4.96 -11.31
CA GLY A 15 12.97 4.57 -12.10
C GLY A 15 12.82 3.17 -12.70
N PHE A 16 13.88 2.71 -13.35
CA PHE A 16 13.96 1.39 -13.96
C PHE A 16 15.27 0.71 -13.57
N ALA A 17 15.19 -0.51 -13.09
CA ALA A 17 16.33 -1.38 -12.89
C ALA A 17 16.46 -2.30 -14.11
N PRO A 18 17.55 -2.20 -14.91
CA PRO A 18 17.76 -3.00 -16.11
C PRO A 18 17.80 -4.51 -15.82
N ASP A 19 17.59 -5.32 -16.86
CA ASP A 19 17.72 -6.77 -16.77
C ASP A 19 19.20 -7.20 -16.91
N THR A 20 20.00 -6.74 -15.96
CA THR A 20 21.43 -7.04 -15.87
C THR A 20 21.80 -7.41 -14.44
N TRP A 21 22.90 -8.13 -14.27
CA TRP A 21 23.31 -8.61 -12.96
C TRP A 21 24.11 -7.59 -12.13
N ASP A 22 24.74 -6.61 -12.77
CA ASP A 22 25.78 -5.77 -12.15
C ASP A 22 25.80 -4.31 -12.64
N SER A 23 24.74 -3.85 -13.33
CA SER A 23 24.74 -2.49 -13.87
C SER A 23 24.76 -1.42 -12.79
N LEU A 24 24.01 -1.62 -11.69
CA LEU A 24 24.05 -0.72 -10.54
C LEU A 24 25.40 -0.79 -9.83
N VAL A 25 25.90 -2.01 -9.56
CA VAL A 25 27.20 -2.22 -8.93
C VAL A 25 28.29 -1.44 -9.67
N ARG A 26 28.37 -1.61 -11.00
CA ARG A 26 29.39 -0.91 -11.83
C ARG A 26 29.24 0.60 -11.77
N ALA A 27 28.01 1.09 -11.91
CA ALA A 27 27.75 2.53 -11.89
C ALA A 27 28.11 3.16 -10.54
N MET A 28 27.74 2.52 -9.43
CA MET A 28 28.01 3.05 -8.09
C MET A 28 29.47 2.97 -7.71
N LYS A 29 30.19 1.89 -8.10
CA LYS A 29 31.63 1.81 -7.94
C LYS A 29 32.38 2.89 -8.71
N ALA A 30 31.93 3.23 -9.91
CA ALA A 30 32.50 4.34 -10.70
C ALA A 30 32.31 5.70 -10.02
N LEU A 31 31.29 5.84 -9.16
CA LEU A 31 31.03 7.02 -8.32
C LEU A 31 31.76 6.97 -6.98
N GLY A 32 32.55 5.90 -6.70
CA GLY A 32 33.36 5.78 -5.50
C GLY A 32 32.71 5.04 -4.33
N TYR A 33 31.49 4.49 -4.50
CA TYR A 33 30.85 3.70 -3.45
C TYR A 33 31.46 2.30 -3.34
N SER A 34 31.65 1.83 -2.11
CA SER A 34 32.14 0.48 -1.81
C SER A 34 31.02 -0.58 -1.90
N GLU A 35 31.39 -1.84 -2.08
CA GLU A 35 30.44 -2.96 -2.03
C GLU A 35 29.71 -3.05 -0.68
N LEU A 36 30.40 -2.71 0.41
CA LEU A 36 29.83 -2.72 1.75
C LEU A 36 28.70 -1.70 1.88
N GLU A 37 28.92 -0.47 1.43
CA GLU A 37 27.86 0.57 1.44
C GLU A 37 26.64 0.17 0.59
N LEU A 38 26.88 -0.45 -0.56
CA LEU A 38 25.80 -0.95 -1.41
C LEU A 38 25.04 -2.11 -0.78
N PHE A 39 25.76 -2.99 -0.07
CA PHE A 39 25.15 -4.11 0.65
C PHE A 39 24.34 -3.61 1.87
N ASP A 40 24.90 -2.72 2.67
CA ASP A 40 24.21 -2.11 3.83
C ASP A 40 22.98 -1.31 3.41
N GLY A 41 23.02 -0.68 2.23
CA GLY A 41 21.87 -0.02 1.60
C GLY A 41 20.84 -0.99 0.98
N GLY A 42 21.09 -2.31 0.98
CA GLY A 42 20.21 -3.33 0.40
C GLY A 42 20.13 -3.28 -1.12
N LEU A 43 21.08 -2.61 -1.78
CA LEU A 43 21.12 -2.42 -3.23
C LEU A 43 21.76 -3.59 -3.96
N VAL A 44 22.61 -4.37 -3.27
CA VAL A 44 23.27 -5.54 -3.81
C VAL A 44 23.11 -6.75 -2.89
N ARG A 45 23.36 -7.94 -3.42
CA ARG A 45 23.38 -9.22 -2.70
C ARG A 45 24.66 -9.99 -3.00
N HIS A 46 25.09 -10.82 -2.05
CA HIS A 46 26.20 -11.73 -2.28
C HIS A 46 25.78 -12.94 -3.14
N GLY A 47 26.59 -13.25 -4.14
CA GLY A 47 26.44 -14.45 -4.97
C GLY A 47 27.02 -15.69 -4.28
N LYS A 48 26.53 -16.88 -4.65
CA LYS A 48 27.04 -18.17 -4.12
C LYS A 48 28.51 -18.44 -4.46
N SER A 49 28.98 -17.93 -5.59
CA SER A 49 30.35 -18.08 -6.09
C SER A 49 31.29 -16.93 -5.67
N GLY A 50 30.85 -16.08 -4.73
CA GLY A 50 31.54 -14.85 -4.38
C GLY A 50 31.12 -13.67 -5.27
N GLY A 51 31.52 -12.44 -4.86
CA GLY A 51 31.12 -11.20 -5.53
C GLY A 51 29.71 -10.76 -5.17
N VAL A 52 29.31 -9.61 -5.70
CA VAL A 52 28.00 -9.00 -5.46
C VAL A 52 27.24 -8.79 -6.77
N TYR A 53 25.91 -8.78 -6.68
CA TYR A 53 25.03 -8.53 -7.82
C TYR A 53 23.87 -7.61 -7.42
N ASP A 54 23.26 -6.95 -8.39
CA ASP A 54 22.14 -6.02 -8.20
C ASP A 54 20.93 -6.70 -7.56
N THR A 55 20.39 -6.15 -6.48
CA THR A 55 19.18 -6.67 -5.81
C THR A 55 17.97 -6.61 -6.74
N PHE A 56 17.82 -5.51 -7.45
CA PHE A 56 16.68 -5.27 -8.34
C PHE A 56 17.12 -5.42 -9.80
N ARG A 57 16.39 -6.23 -10.57
CA ARG A 57 16.62 -6.45 -12.00
C ARG A 57 15.29 -6.57 -12.73
N ASN A 58 15.21 -6.02 -13.94
CA ASN A 58 14.01 -5.98 -14.77
C ASN A 58 12.78 -5.46 -14.00
N ARG A 59 12.94 -4.34 -13.28
CA ARG A 59 11.88 -3.81 -12.41
C ARG A 59 11.63 -2.33 -12.61
N LEU A 60 10.35 -1.96 -12.60
CA LEU A 60 9.93 -0.58 -12.32
C LEU A 60 10.19 -0.30 -10.84
N MET A 61 10.96 0.75 -10.57
CA MET A 61 11.44 1.09 -9.23
C MET A 61 10.62 2.22 -8.62
N PHE A 62 10.21 2.01 -7.38
CA PHE A 62 9.52 2.98 -6.53
C PHE A 62 10.43 3.27 -5.34
N PRO A 63 11.03 4.47 -5.23
CA PRO A 63 11.77 4.84 -4.03
C PRO A 63 10.82 4.93 -2.84
N VAL A 64 11.21 4.35 -1.73
CA VAL A 64 10.56 4.54 -0.45
C VAL A 64 11.23 5.72 0.23
N ILE A 65 10.44 6.76 0.48
CA ILE A 65 10.93 8.03 1.01
C ILE A 65 10.32 8.24 2.40
N ASP A 66 11.17 8.48 3.39
CA ASP A 66 10.75 8.74 4.75
C ASP A 66 10.02 10.09 4.88
N VAL A 67 9.44 10.35 6.04
CA VAL A 67 8.72 11.61 6.29
C VAL A 67 9.63 12.85 6.28
N ARG A 68 10.95 12.70 6.30
CA ARG A 68 11.92 13.79 6.22
C ARG A 68 12.33 14.09 4.78
N GLY A 69 12.05 13.17 3.84
CA GLY A 69 12.40 13.31 2.43
C GLY A 69 13.63 12.49 2.01
N ASN A 70 14.17 11.64 2.87
CA ASN A 70 15.30 10.77 2.55
C ASN A 70 14.81 9.50 1.86
N VAL A 71 15.50 9.07 0.79
CA VAL A 71 15.30 7.75 0.21
C VAL A 71 15.92 6.71 1.14
N ILE A 72 15.09 5.83 1.70
CA ILE A 72 15.49 4.83 2.69
C ILE A 72 15.49 3.40 2.13
N GLY A 73 14.88 3.18 0.98
CA GLY A 73 14.81 1.88 0.32
C GLY A 73 14.01 1.96 -0.97
N PHE A 74 13.72 0.81 -1.54
CA PHE A 74 13.00 0.71 -2.80
C PHE A 74 11.99 -0.43 -2.78
N SER A 75 10.95 -0.27 -3.59
CA SER A 75 10.04 -1.33 -4.00
C SER A 75 10.16 -1.49 -5.51
N GLY A 76 10.37 -2.71 -5.99
CA GLY A 76 10.54 -3.02 -7.41
C GLY A 76 9.42 -3.92 -7.91
N ARG A 77 8.65 -3.47 -8.92
CA ARG A 77 7.65 -4.29 -9.60
C ARG A 77 8.24 -4.87 -10.88
N ILE A 78 8.18 -6.20 -11.04
CA ILE A 78 8.74 -6.84 -12.25
C ILE A 78 8.02 -6.36 -13.51
N LEU A 79 8.77 -6.20 -14.60
CA LEU A 79 8.25 -5.90 -15.92
C LEU A 79 8.18 -7.20 -16.73
N GLY A 80 6.97 -7.61 -17.09
CA GLY A 80 6.71 -8.91 -17.74
C GLY A 80 6.34 -9.99 -16.72
N ASP A 81 6.49 -11.24 -17.14
CA ASP A 81 6.19 -12.42 -16.34
C ASP A 81 7.39 -12.77 -15.45
N GLY A 82 7.13 -13.09 -14.21
CA GLY A 82 8.18 -13.48 -13.23
C GLY A 82 7.75 -13.25 -11.78
N GLU A 83 8.40 -13.96 -10.88
CA GLU A 83 8.15 -13.90 -9.44
C GLU A 83 9.40 -13.43 -8.67
N PRO A 84 9.22 -12.73 -7.55
CA PRO A 84 7.96 -12.19 -7.05
C PRO A 84 7.53 -10.94 -7.84
N LYS A 85 6.21 -10.74 -8.01
CA LYS A 85 5.63 -9.58 -8.71
C LYS A 85 6.12 -8.26 -8.11
N TYR A 86 6.17 -8.17 -6.78
CA TYR A 86 6.78 -7.05 -6.05
C TYR A 86 7.93 -7.56 -5.18
N MET A 87 8.99 -6.78 -5.12
CA MET A 87 10.14 -7.01 -4.25
C MET A 87 10.48 -5.69 -3.56
N ASN A 88 10.58 -5.71 -2.24
CA ASN A 88 11.05 -4.56 -1.47
C ASN A 88 12.52 -4.74 -1.06
N SER A 89 13.20 -3.64 -0.77
CA SER A 89 14.49 -3.66 -0.09
C SER A 89 14.43 -4.59 1.14
N PRO A 90 15.51 -5.28 1.48
CA PRO A 90 15.64 -5.96 2.76
C PRO A 90 15.55 -4.95 3.92
N GLU A 91 15.38 -5.42 5.15
CA GLU A 91 15.60 -4.58 6.33
C GLU A 91 17.05 -4.10 6.34
N THR A 92 17.25 -2.80 6.58
CA THR A 92 18.58 -2.17 6.66
C THR A 92 18.65 -1.26 7.87
N ILE A 93 19.81 -0.65 8.14
CA ILE A 93 19.96 0.33 9.23
C ILE A 93 19.07 1.57 9.08
N VAL A 94 18.59 1.86 7.86
CA VAL A 94 17.74 3.02 7.57
C VAL A 94 16.33 2.65 7.14
N PHE A 95 16.05 1.40 6.82
CA PHE A 95 14.76 0.94 6.28
C PHE A 95 14.20 -0.23 7.07
N SER A 96 12.97 -0.06 7.54
CA SER A 96 12.14 -1.14 8.09
C SER A 96 10.75 -1.09 7.45
N LYS A 97 10.34 -2.21 6.83
CA LYS A 97 9.03 -2.33 6.17
C LYS A 97 7.89 -2.11 7.13
N SER A 98 8.03 -2.59 8.36
CA SER A 98 7.00 -2.52 9.38
C SER A 98 6.79 -1.11 9.97
N HIS A 99 7.74 -0.20 9.77
CA HIS A 99 7.74 1.15 10.34
C HIS A 99 7.55 2.26 9.30
N ASN A 100 7.52 1.91 8.03
CA ASN A 100 7.43 2.87 6.93
C ASN A 100 6.23 2.60 6.04
N LEU A 101 5.76 3.64 5.36
CA LEU A 101 4.65 3.60 4.41
C LEU A 101 5.08 4.27 3.11
N PHE A 102 4.69 3.70 1.98
CA PHE A 102 4.90 4.32 0.67
C PHE A 102 4.09 5.61 0.54
N ALA A 103 4.71 6.66 0.04
CA ALA A 103 4.14 7.97 -0.24
C ALA A 103 3.66 8.79 0.99
N LEU A 104 3.92 8.38 2.23
CA LEU A 104 3.53 9.19 3.39
C LEU A 104 4.23 10.57 3.41
N ASN A 105 5.44 10.69 2.87
CA ASN A 105 6.14 11.96 2.67
C ASN A 105 5.36 12.96 1.81
N LEU A 106 4.53 12.48 0.88
CA LEU A 106 3.63 13.28 0.05
C LEU A 106 2.28 13.47 0.76
N ALA A 107 1.66 12.39 1.21
CA ALA A 107 0.32 12.37 1.78
C ALA A 107 0.17 13.24 3.03
N LYS A 108 1.20 13.36 3.86
CA LYS A 108 1.21 14.25 5.04
C LYS A 108 1.03 15.74 4.72
N LYS A 109 1.18 16.14 3.45
CA LYS A 109 0.98 17.51 2.98
C LYS A 109 -0.43 17.77 2.45
N SER A 110 -1.22 16.73 2.30
CA SER A 110 -2.61 16.83 1.86
C SER A 110 -3.45 17.59 2.90
N LYS A 111 -4.46 18.31 2.40
CA LYS A 111 -5.38 19.11 3.23
C LYS A 111 -6.78 18.48 3.35
N CYS A 112 -6.97 17.26 2.85
CA CYS A 112 -8.30 16.64 2.82
C CYS A 112 -8.81 16.13 4.17
N GLY A 113 -7.96 16.09 5.22
CA GLY A 113 -8.34 15.68 6.58
C GLY A 113 -8.34 14.16 6.81
N TYR A 114 -8.13 13.35 5.78
CA TYR A 114 -8.04 11.88 5.88
C TYR A 114 -6.86 11.33 5.07
N ILE A 115 -6.45 10.10 5.38
CA ILE A 115 -5.47 9.34 4.59
C ILE A 115 -6.19 8.15 3.94
N ILE A 116 -5.95 7.93 2.63
CA ILE A 116 -6.40 6.74 1.91
C ILE A 116 -5.31 5.68 2.02
N LEU A 117 -5.65 4.53 2.57
CA LEU A 117 -4.74 3.39 2.72
C LEU A 117 -5.04 2.35 1.63
N ALA A 118 -4.18 2.25 0.63
CA ALA A 118 -4.24 1.26 -0.46
C ALA A 118 -3.26 0.10 -0.24
N GLU A 119 -3.36 -0.97 -1.03
CA GLU A 119 -2.45 -2.11 -0.92
C GLU A 119 -1.14 -1.90 -1.67
N GLY A 120 -1.21 -1.33 -2.87
CA GLY A 120 -0.11 -1.29 -3.81
C GLY A 120 0.44 0.09 -4.12
N ASN A 121 1.74 0.15 -4.43
CA ASN A 121 2.40 1.42 -4.82
C ASN A 121 1.83 1.99 -6.12
N ILE A 122 1.36 1.14 -7.03
CA ILE A 122 0.71 1.57 -8.29
C ILE A 122 -0.62 2.25 -7.99
N ASP A 123 -1.41 1.68 -7.09
CA ASP A 123 -2.72 2.23 -6.73
C ASP A 123 -2.55 3.62 -6.12
N VAL A 124 -1.56 3.77 -5.24
CA VAL A 124 -1.19 5.08 -4.67
C VAL A 124 -0.76 6.05 -5.77
N ALA A 125 0.10 5.64 -6.70
CA ALA A 125 0.53 6.52 -7.79
C ALA A 125 -0.64 6.96 -8.69
N SER A 126 -1.58 6.04 -8.99
CA SER A 126 -2.80 6.31 -9.76
C SER A 126 -3.76 7.22 -8.99
N LEU A 127 -3.95 7.00 -7.69
CA LEU A 127 -4.75 7.87 -6.83
C LEU A 127 -4.19 9.29 -6.80
N HIS A 128 -2.88 9.46 -6.58
CA HIS A 128 -2.25 10.78 -6.62
C HIS A 128 -2.37 11.46 -7.98
N GLN A 129 -2.26 10.69 -9.08
CA GLN A 129 -2.43 11.21 -10.44
C GLN A 129 -3.86 11.72 -10.67
N ALA A 130 -4.85 11.06 -10.07
CA ALA A 130 -6.25 11.43 -10.14
C ALA A 130 -6.64 12.56 -9.15
N GLY A 131 -5.68 13.09 -8.38
CA GLY A 131 -5.91 14.20 -7.44
C GLY A 131 -6.15 13.79 -5.99
N PHE A 132 -6.06 12.50 -5.66
CA PHE A 132 -6.20 11.98 -4.27
C PHE A 132 -4.82 11.87 -3.61
N ASP A 133 -4.27 13.02 -3.25
CA ASP A 133 -2.87 13.18 -2.80
C ASP A 133 -2.61 12.74 -1.35
N SER A 134 -3.62 12.24 -0.64
CA SER A 134 -3.51 11.65 0.69
C SER A 134 -3.30 10.14 0.68
N ALA A 135 -3.17 9.51 -0.50
CA ALA A 135 -3.02 8.07 -0.60
C ALA A 135 -1.64 7.58 -0.17
N VAL A 136 -1.61 6.46 0.57
CA VAL A 136 -0.42 5.74 1.02
C VAL A 136 -0.60 4.24 0.84
N ALA A 137 0.48 3.46 0.87
CA ALA A 137 0.41 2.01 0.92
C ALA A 137 1.37 1.42 1.95
N SER A 138 1.03 0.22 2.44
CA SER A 138 1.97 -0.63 3.14
C SER A 138 3.04 -1.19 2.17
N LEU A 139 4.12 -1.73 2.70
CA LEU A 139 5.27 -2.16 1.90
C LEU A 139 5.29 -3.70 1.71
N GLY A 140 4.28 -4.22 0.99
CA GLY A 140 4.18 -5.64 0.66
C GLY A 140 3.87 -6.55 1.85
N THR A 141 3.28 -5.98 2.89
CA THR A 141 2.77 -6.68 4.09
C THR A 141 1.40 -6.12 4.45
N SER A 142 0.61 -6.84 5.25
CA SER A 142 -0.56 -6.24 5.91
C SER A 142 -0.11 -5.06 6.77
N LEU A 143 -1.02 -4.11 7.01
CA LEU A 143 -0.78 -2.99 7.93
C LEU A 143 -0.25 -3.50 9.28
N THR A 144 0.81 -2.87 9.78
CA THR A 144 1.37 -3.18 11.10
C THR A 144 0.90 -2.20 12.17
N PRO A 145 0.95 -2.56 13.46
CA PRO A 145 0.65 -1.62 14.55
C PRO A 145 1.55 -0.37 14.52
N GLU A 146 2.81 -0.50 14.10
CA GLU A 146 3.77 0.59 13.99
C GLU A 146 3.39 1.54 12.87
N GLN A 147 2.99 1.02 11.70
CA GLN A 147 2.48 1.81 10.58
C GLN A 147 1.17 2.52 10.95
N ALA A 148 0.27 1.85 11.65
CA ALA A 148 -0.98 2.45 12.13
C ALA A 148 -0.71 3.61 13.12
N ARG A 149 0.19 3.43 14.09
CA ARG A 149 0.63 4.50 14.99
C ARG A 149 1.32 5.64 14.24
N LEU A 150 2.05 5.34 13.15
CA LEU A 150 2.63 6.37 12.32
C LEU A 150 1.55 7.18 11.60
N LEU A 151 0.54 6.54 11.03
CA LEU A 151 -0.60 7.19 10.37
C LEU A 151 -1.38 8.09 11.31
N SER A 152 -1.67 7.63 12.54
CA SER A 152 -2.46 8.38 13.53
C SER A 152 -1.83 9.72 13.95
N ARG A 153 -0.53 9.91 13.69
CA ARG A 153 0.16 11.20 13.92
C ARG A 153 -0.15 12.25 12.86
N TYR A 154 -0.68 11.84 11.70
CA TYR A 154 -0.91 12.72 10.55
C TYR A 154 -2.38 12.93 10.21
N THR A 155 -3.26 12.07 10.73
CA THR A 155 -4.70 12.18 10.47
C THR A 155 -5.52 11.57 11.60
N GLY A 156 -6.71 12.12 11.83
CA GLY A 156 -7.75 11.52 12.67
C GLY A 156 -8.69 10.59 11.90
N GLU A 157 -8.51 10.43 10.57
CA GLU A 157 -9.40 9.60 9.76
C GLU A 157 -8.62 8.82 8.69
N ILE A 158 -8.87 7.51 8.60
CA ILE A 158 -8.26 6.61 7.62
C ILE A 158 -9.35 5.93 6.80
N VAL A 159 -9.22 6.01 5.47
CA VAL A 159 -10.11 5.36 4.51
C VAL A 159 -9.37 4.17 3.89
N ILE A 160 -9.80 2.95 4.21
CA ILE A 160 -9.23 1.73 3.66
C ILE A 160 -9.76 1.53 2.24
N ALA A 161 -8.88 1.47 1.25
CA ALA A 161 -9.14 1.25 -0.15
C ALA A 161 -8.33 0.06 -0.68
N TYR A 162 -8.56 -1.12 -0.08
CA TYR A 162 -7.89 -2.36 -0.44
C TYR A 162 -8.59 -3.06 -1.61
N ASP A 163 -7.91 -4.06 -2.19
CA ASP A 163 -8.44 -4.85 -3.31
C ASP A 163 -9.80 -5.48 -2.94
N ASN A 164 -10.72 -5.50 -3.91
CA ASN A 164 -12.08 -6.03 -3.72
C ASN A 164 -12.16 -7.55 -3.92
N ASP A 165 -11.12 -8.27 -3.51
CA ASP A 165 -11.09 -9.73 -3.52
C ASP A 165 -11.06 -10.29 -2.08
N GLY A 166 -11.12 -11.63 -1.95
CA GLY A 166 -11.15 -12.28 -0.64
C GLY A 166 -9.88 -12.06 0.19
N ALA A 167 -8.73 -11.77 -0.44
CA ALA A 167 -7.47 -11.44 0.25
C ALA A 167 -7.53 -10.00 0.79
N GLY A 168 -7.97 -9.04 -0.03
CA GLY A 168 -8.14 -7.65 0.34
C GLY A 168 -9.21 -7.46 1.43
N GLN A 169 -10.32 -8.23 1.38
CA GLN A 169 -11.32 -8.20 2.46
C GLN A 169 -10.75 -8.67 3.80
N LYS A 170 -9.94 -9.74 3.81
CA LYS A 170 -9.24 -10.21 5.02
C LYS A 170 -8.19 -9.21 5.49
N ALA A 171 -7.50 -8.54 4.57
CA ALA A 171 -6.55 -7.49 4.89
C ALA A 171 -7.26 -6.27 5.50
N SER A 172 -8.42 -5.86 4.96
CA SER A 172 -9.27 -4.79 5.50
C SER A 172 -9.71 -5.08 6.93
N GLN A 173 -10.22 -6.27 7.20
CA GLN A 173 -10.64 -6.66 8.56
C GLN A 173 -9.48 -6.62 9.56
N ARG A 174 -8.27 -7.08 9.14
CA ARG A 174 -7.07 -7.00 10.00
C ARG A 174 -6.65 -5.55 10.23
N ALA A 175 -6.70 -4.71 9.20
CA ALA A 175 -6.36 -3.30 9.32
C ALA A 175 -7.33 -2.57 10.25
N ILE A 176 -8.64 -2.83 10.15
CA ILE A 176 -9.66 -2.29 11.06
C ILE A 176 -9.29 -2.66 12.51
N GLY A 177 -9.09 -3.94 12.83
CA GLY A 177 -8.78 -4.38 14.21
C GLY A 177 -7.46 -3.84 14.78
N ILE A 178 -6.54 -3.36 13.92
CA ILE A 178 -5.34 -2.63 14.38
C ILE A 178 -5.66 -1.15 14.62
N LEU A 179 -6.43 -0.53 13.72
CA LEU A 179 -6.75 0.89 13.76
C LEU A 179 -7.76 1.25 14.86
N GLU A 180 -8.71 0.35 15.17
CA GLU A 180 -9.67 0.50 16.26
C GLU A 180 -9.02 0.70 17.64
N LYS A 181 -7.79 0.19 17.81
CA LYS A 181 -7.00 0.38 19.05
C LYS A 181 -6.39 1.79 19.17
N LEU A 182 -6.60 2.60 18.15
CA LEU A 182 -6.10 3.98 18.08
C LEU A 182 -7.30 4.92 17.97
N GLU A 183 -7.11 6.15 18.43
CA GLU A 183 -8.16 7.20 18.36
C GLU A 183 -8.27 7.78 16.93
N VAL A 184 -8.56 6.91 15.94
CA VAL A 184 -8.75 7.29 14.53
C VAL A 184 -10.09 6.77 14.00
N ARG A 185 -10.77 7.60 13.21
CA ARG A 185 -11.97 7.19 12.49
C ARG A 185 -11.57 6.29 11.32
N VAL A 186 -12.21 5.14 11.19
CA VAL A 186 -11.95 4.21 10.09
C VAL A 186 -13.19 4.13 9.18
N ARG A 187 -12.97 4.34 7.88
CA ARG A 187 -13.96 4.07 6.82
C ARG A 187 -13.40 3.05 5.84
N VAL A 188 -14.27 2.35 5.15
CA VAL A 188 -13.90 1.32 4.16
C VAL A 188 -14.58 1.61 2.84
N LEU A 189 -13.82 1.55 1.75
CA LEU A 189 -14.37 1.65 0.39
C LEU A 189 -14.78 0.27 -0.12
N GLN A 190 -15.96 0.18 -0.70
CA GLN A 190 -16.43 -0.97 -1.45
C GLN A 190 -16.49 -0.63 -2.94
N MET A 191 -15.46 -1.00 -3.68
CA MET A 191 -15.32 -0.69 -5.11
C MET A 191 -16.08 -1.70 -5.96
N GLN A 192 -17.38 -1.48 -6.17
CA GLN A 192 -18.17 -2.33 -7.05
C GLN A 192 -17.75 -2.15 -8.52
N GLY A 193 -17.57 -3.25 -9.24
CA GLY A 193 -17.21 -3.25 -10.67
C GLY A 193 -15.73 -3.02 -10.98
N ALA A 194 -14.87 -2.93 -9.96
CA ALA A 194 -13.42 -2.86 -10.13
C ALA A 194 -12.71 -3.64 -9.03
N LYS A 195 -11.52 -4.12 -9.34
CA LYS A 195 -10.71 -4.92 -8.43
C LYS A 195 -9.96 -4.06 -7.42
N ASP A 196 -9.36 -2.99 -7.89
CA ASP A 196 -8.46 -2.12 -7.12
C ASP A 196 -8.74 -0.62 -7.45
N PRO A 197 -8.20 0.33 -6.68
CA PRO A 197 -8.40 1.77 -6.93
C PRO A 197 -7.91 2.23 -8.31
N ASP A 198 -6.82 1.65 -8.84
CA ASP A 198 -6.28 1.97 -10.16
C ASP A 198 -7.28 1.61 -11.26
N GLU A 199 -7.87 0.40 -11.19
CA GLU A 199 -8.89 -0.04 -12.13
C GLU A 199 -10.18 0.78 -11.99
N TYR A 200 -10.61 1.09 -10.76
CA TYR A 200 -11.81 1.89 -10.52
C TYR A 200 -11.72 3.28 -11.18
N ILE A 201 -10.61 3.97 -10.93
CA ILE A 201 -10.39 5.31 -11.52
C ILE A 201 -10.33 5.24 -13.05
N LYS A 202 -9.71 4.22 -13.62
CA LYS A 202 -9.63 4.05 -15.08
C LYS A 202 -10.97 3.76 -15.72
N THR A 203 -11.82 3.01 -15.03
CA THR A 203 -13.13 2.59 -15.53
C THR A 203 -14.18 3.66 -15.35
N PHE A 204 -14.24 4.29 -14.19
CA PHE A 204 -15.33 5.16 -13.79
C PHE A 204 -14.92 6.64 -13.64
N GLY A 205 -13.63 6.93 -13.61
CA GLY A 205 -13.10 8.29 -13.49
C GLY A 205 -12.92 8.77 -12.05
N ALA A 206 -12.21 9.91 -11.92
CA ALA A 206 -11.88 10.50 -10.62
C ALA A 206 -13.11 11.01 -9.86
N ASP A 207 -14.13 11.54 -10.57
CA ASP A 207 -15.33 12.06 -9.91
C ASP A 207 -16.18 10.95 -9.31
N ALA A 208 -16.28 9.79 -9.99
CA ALA A 208 -16.93 8.61 -9.42
C ALA A 208 -16.20 8.11 -8.17
N PHE A 209 -14.86 8.14 -8.16
CA PHE A 209 -14.09 7.76 -6.98
C PHE A 209 -14.26 8.78 -5.82
N ARG A 210 -14.42 10.08 -6.12
CA ARG A 210 -14.72 11.10 -5.12
C ARG A 210 -16.09 10.85 -4.46
N ASN A 211 -17.12 10.58 -5.26
CA ASN A 211 -18.45 10.23 -4.74
C ASN A 211 -18.40 8.94 -3.88
N LEU A 212 -17.63 7.95 -4.32
CA LEU A 212 -17.42 6.72 -3.54
C LEU A 212 -16.76 7.00 -2.18
N LEU A 213 -15.77 7.90 -2.13
CA LEU A 213 -15.14 8.35 -0.88
C LEU A 213 -16.13 9.02 0.06
N GLU A 214 -17.02 9.86 -0.46
CA GLU A 214 -18.06 10.54 0.32
C GLU A 214 -19.10 9.56 0.88
N GLN A 215 -19.40 8.50 0.13
CA GLN A 215 -20.37 7.46 0.50
C GLN A 215 -19.75 6.28 1.24
N SER A 216 -18.44 6.32 1.53
CA SER A 216 -17.77 5.21 2.18
C SER A 216 -18.33 4.91 3.56
N GLU A 217 -18.55 3.62 3.80
CA GLU A 217 -19.11 3.12 5.05
C GLU A 217 -18.12 3.26 6.21
N ASN A 218 -18.64 3.53 7.41
CA ASN A 218 -17.82 3.37 8.61
C ASN A 218 -17.50 1.87 8.81
N HIS A 219 -16.47 1.59 9.60
CA HIS A 219 -15.99 0.21 9.76
C HIS A 219 -17.01 -0.72 10.41
N ILE A 220 -17.92 -0.21 11.26
CA ILE A 220 -18.98 -1.01 11.89
C ILE A 220 -19.99 -1.46 10.82
N ASP A 221 -20.48 -0.56 9.98
CA ASP A 221 -21.40 -0.90 8.88
C ASP A 221 -20.76 -1.89 7.90
N TYR A 222 -19.47 -1.70 7.57
CA TYR A 222 -18.72 -2.64 6.74
C TYR A 222 -18.64 -4.04 7.38
N ARG A 223 -18.34 -4.13 8.69
CA ARG A 223 -18.29 -5.41 9.43
C ARG A 223 -19.67 -6.06 9.50
N LEU A 224 -20.72 -5.30 9.81
CA LEU A 224 -22.09 -5.79 9.84
C LEU A 224 -22.53 -6.34 8.48
N GLY A 225 -22.23 -5.64 7.39
CA GLY A 225 -22.49 -6.12 6.03
C GLY A 225 -21.72 -7.40 5.70
N ALA A 226 -20.50 -7.56 6.20
CA ALA A 226 -19.71 -8.79 6.04
C ALA A 226 -20.34 -9.97 6.82
N VAL A 227 -20.86 -9.73 8.03
CA VAL A 227 -21.59 -10.73 8.82
C VAL A 227 -22.90 -11.10 8.11
N GLN A 228 -23.66 -10.11 7.64
CA GLN A 228 -24.93 -10.34 6.95
C GLN A 228 -24.80 -11.27 5.74
N ARG A 229 -23.72 -11.13 4.96
CA ARG A 229 -23.48 -11.96 3.76
C ARG A 229 -23.22 -13.44 4.05
N LYS A 230 -22.98 -13.82 5.30
CA LYS A 230 -22.77 -15.23 5.72
C LYS A 230 -24.08 -15.98 5.96
N TYR A 231 -25.21 -15.27 6.13
CA TYR A 231 -26.47 -15.83 6.60
C TYR A 231 -27.63 -15.56 5.63
N ASP A 232 -28.47 -16.54 5.43
CA ASP A 232 -29.77 -16.35 4.79
C ASP A 232 -30.79 -15.92 5.86
N LEU A 233 -31.17 -14.64 5.82
CA LEU A 233 -32.07 -14.05 6.80
C LEU A 233 -33.54 -14.50 6.64
N GLN A 234 -33.87 -15.28 5.61
CA GLN A 234 -35.19 -15.91 5.45
C GLN A 234 -35.31 -17.18 6.32
N ILE A 235 -34.20 -17.71 6.80
CA ILE A 235 -34.13 -18.90 7.65
C ILE A 235 -33.99 -18.46 9.10
N ASP A 236 -34.97 -18.87 9.98
CA ASP A 236 -35.05 -18.41 11.36
C ASP A 236 -33.78 -18.73 12.18
N GLU A 237 -33.21 -19.95 12.03
CA GLU A 237 -31.99 -20.34 12.72
C GLU A 237 -30.78 -19.47 12.31
N GLN A 238 -30.67 -19.19 11.01
CA GLN A 238 -29.59 -18.34 10.49
C GLN A 238 -29.78 -16.87 10.90
N ARG A 239 -31.03 -16.40 10.99
CA ARG A 239 -31.34 -15.06 11.51
C ARG A 239 -30.92 -14.90 12.97
N VAL A 240 -31.13 -15.91 13.81
CA VAL A 240 -30.67 -15.90 15.20
C VAL A 240 -29.14 -15.90 15.28
N ALA A 241 -28.47 -16.71 14.44
CA ALA A 241 -27.01 -16.74 14.37
C ALA A 241 -26.42 -15.38 13.91
N PHE A 242 -27.04 -14.77 12.88
CA PHE A 242 -26.69 -13.41 12.43
C PHE A 242 -26.80 -12.39 13.56
N VAL A 243 -27.90 -12.35 14.30
CA VAL A 243 -28.10 -11.37 15.39
C VAL A 243 -27.01 -11.53 16.47
N LYS A 244 -26.64 -12.76 16.83
CA LYS A 244 -25.59 -13.01 17.81
C LYS A 244 -24.22 -12.48 17.34
N GLU A 245 -23.85 -12.78 16.07
CA GLU A 245 -22.56 -12.32 15.52
C GLU A 245 -22.56 -10.80 15.31
N ALA A 246 -23.69 -10.22 14.85
CA ALA A 246 -23.82 -8.78 14.67
C ALA A 246 -23.74 -8.02 16.00
N ALA A 247 -24.36 -8.55 17.07
CA ALA A 247 -24.27 -7.96 18.40
C ALA A 247 -22.84 -7.93 18.93
N ALA A 248 -22.03 -8.95 18.66
CA ALA A 248 -20.62 -8.94 19.02
C ALA A 248 -19.83 -7.84 18.29
N VAL A 249 -20.13 -7.57 17.00
CA VAL A 249 -19.50 -6.49 16.23
C VAL A 249 -19.80 -5.11 16.83
N VAL A 250 -20.99 -4.91 17.36
CA VAL A 250 -21.41 -3.61 17.94
C VAL A 250 -20.91 -3.43 19.38
N ALA A 251 -20.62 -4.53 20.08
CA ALA A 251 -20.17 -4.50 21.48
C ALA A 251 -18.64 -4.31 21.65
N GLU A 252 -17.86 -4.44 20.57
CA GLU A 252 -16.41 -4.16 20.54
C GLU A 252 -16.13 -2.65 20.40
#